data_b8927e2bec9dcda62540e2461ca1cd3f
#
_entry.id   b8927e2bec9dcda62540e2461ca1cd3f
#
_cell.length_a   1.000
_cell.length_b   1.000
_cell.length_c   1.000
_cell.angle_alpha   90.00
_cell.angle_beta   90.00
_cell.angle_gamma   90.00
#
_symmetry.space_group_name_H-M   'P 1'
#
loop_
_entity.id
_entity.type
_entity.pdbx_description
1 polymer ?
#
loop_
_entity_poly.entity_id
_entity_poly.type
_entity_poly.pdbx_seq_one_letter_code
_entity_poly.pdbx_strand_id
1 'polypeptide(L)'
;NGSGKTTLIKSMLGLVVPTTGNILFENVSILNNWKYREKIGYMPQIGRYPENMRIGQLFEMMKNIRKGNPKVDEELIDAFKLYKIFDKPMHALSGGTRQKVSAALAFLFHAPVLILDEPTAGLDPVSVEILKEKIIHEKRMGKLLVITSHILSDLDEIATEMVYMFEGRVQYSNSIETLKRET
;
A
#
# COMPACT_ATOMS: atom_id res chain seq x y z
N ASN A 1 7.55 3.81 -16.32
CA ASN A 1 6.10 3.96 -16.46
C ASN A 1 5.61 3.06 -17.60
N GLY A 2 4.36 2.53 -17.51
CA GLY A 2 3.77 1.69 -18.57
C GLY A 2 4.11 0.20 -18.51
N SER A 3 4.90 -0.27 -17.55
CA SER A 3 5.27 -1.69 -17.43
C SER A 3 4.15 -2.62 -16.93
N GLY A 4 2.96 -2.10 -16.57
CA GLY A 4 1.81 -2.89 -16.13
C GLY A 4 1.65 -3.10 -14.63
N LYS A 5 2.56 -2.59 -13.77
CA LYS A 5 2.51 -2.76 -12.30
C LYS A 5 1.18 -2.34 -11.68
N THR A 6 0.75 -1.11 -11.97
CA THR A 6 -0.53 -0.59 -11.43
C THR A 6 -1.73 -1.37 -11.95
N THR A 7 -1.68 -1.87 -13.20
CA THR A 7 -2.74 -2.74 -13.74
C THR A 7 -2.79 -4.07 -13.00
N LEU A 8 -1.64 -4.69 -12.72
CA LEU A 8 -1.54 -5.91 -11.93
C LEU A 8 -2.10 -5.69 -10.51
N ILE A 9 -1.69 -4.61 -9.83
CA ILE A 9 -2.23 -4.23 -8.51
C ILE A 9 -3.75 -4.07 -8.56
N LYS A 10 -4.27 -3.32 -9.55
CA LYS A 10 -5.73 -3.14 -9.72
C LYS A 10 -6.44 -4.47 -9.97
N SER A 11 -5.81 -5.41 -10.68
CA SER A 11 -6.36 -6.74 -10.87
C SER A 11 -6.37 -7.54 -9.57
N MET A 12 -5.30 -7.48 -8.76
CA MET A 12 -5.25 -8.09 -7.42
C MET A 12 -6.33 -7.53 -6.48
N LEU A 13 -6.64 -6.24 -6.63
CA LEU A 13 -7.70 -5.57 -5.86
C LEU A 13 -9.11 -5.83 -6.42
N GLY A 14 -9.23 -6.56 -7.56
CA GLY A 14 -10.50 -6.80 -8.23
C GLY A 14 -11.13 -5.53 -8.81
N LEU A 15 -10.34 -4.49 -9.07
CA LEU A 15 -10.75 -3.24 -9.73
C LEU A 15 -10.64 -3.36 -11.26
N VAL A 16 -9.88 -4.32 -11.74
CA VAL A 16 -9.76 -4.71 -13.15
C VAL A 16 -9.95 -6.22 -13.21
N VAL A 17 -10.83 -6.67 -14.11
CA VAL A 17 -11.06 -8.11 -14.34
C VAL A 17 -10.13 -8.57 -15.45
N PRO A 18 -9.26 -9.58 -15.19
CA PRO A 18 -8.43 -10.15 -16.23
C PRO A 18 -9.27 -10.78 -17.37
N THR A 19 -8.86 -10.60 -18.61
CA THR A 19 -9.53 -11.23 -19.77
C THR A 19 -9.31 -12.75 -19.78
N THR A 20 -8.15 -13.20 -19.30
CA THR A 20 -7.77 -14.60 -19.16
C THR A 20 -7.00 -14.80 -17.86
N GLY A 21 -6.92 -16.03 -17.38
CA GLY A 21 -6.26 -16.38 -16.13
C GLY A 21 -7.16 -16.16 -14.92
N ASN A 22 -6.62 -16.43 -13.74
CA ASN A 22 -7.32 -16.29 -12.46
C ASN A 22 -6.38 -15.76 -11.39
N ILE A 23 -6.91 -15.00 -10.44
CA ILE A 23 -6.19 -14.54 -9.26
C ILE A 23 -6.82 -15.24 -8.06
N LEU A 24 -5.98 -15.85 -7.24
CA LEU A 24 -6.40 -16.54 -6.02
C LEU A 24 -5.92 -15.77 -4.80
N PHE A 25 -6.81 -15.63 -3.83
CA PHE A 25 -6.49 -15.15 -2.49
C PHE A 25 -6.82 -16.27 -1.49
N GLU A 26 -5.81 -16.76 -0.76
CA GLU A 26 -5.98 -17.94 0.13
C GLU A 26 -6.60 -19.16 -0.62
N ASN A 27 -6.12 -19.44 -1.83
CA ASN A 27 -6.60 -20.49 -2.73
C ASN A 27 -8.06 -20.35 -3.21
N VAL A 28 -8.69 -19.20 -2.98
CA VAL A 28 -10.05 -18.90 -3.47
C VAL A 28 -9.98 -17.83 -4.54
N SER A 29 -10.70 -18.06 -5.66
CA SER A 29 -10.79 -17.04 -6.72
C SER A 29 -11.38 -15.74 -6.19
N ILE A 30 -10.73 -14.63 -6.56
CA ILE A 30 -11.25 -13.29 -6.23
C ILE A 30 -12.41 -12.86 -7.14
N LEU A 31 -12.66 -13.59 -8.22
CA LEU A 31 -13.74 -13.27 -9.15
C LEU A 31 -15.11 -13.39 -8.44
N ASN A 32 -15.91 -12.33 -8.51
CA ASN A 32 -17.19 -12.19 -7.81
C ASN A 32 -17.11 -12.31 -6.27
N ASN A 33 -15.92 -12.22 -5.72
CA ASN A 33 -15.67 -12.19 -4.29
C ASN A 33 -15.05 -10.83 -3.91
N TRP A 34 -15.67 -10.11 -2.97
CA TRP A 34 -15.14 -8.82 -2.51
C TRP A 34 -14.61 -8.88 -1.07
N LYS A 35 -14.99 -9.91 -0.30
CA LYS A 35 -14.66 -10.02 1.13
C LYS A 35 -13.16 -10.10 1.41
N TYR A 36 -12.35 -10.66 0.50
CA TYR A 36 -10.91 -10.74 0.67
C TYR A 36 -10.25 -9.35 0.81
N ARG A 37 -10.89 -8.28 0.27
CA ARG A 37 -10.38 -6.91 0.38
C ARG A 37 -10.34 -6.41 1.83
N GLU A 38 -11.13 -6.99 2.73
CA GLU A 38 -11.06 -6.69 4.16
C GLU A 38 -9.72 -7.10 4.78
N LYS A 39 -9.02 -8.05 4.14
CA LYS A 39 -7.70 -8.52 4.53
C LYS A 39 -6.54 -7.77 3.85
N ILE A 40 -6.83 -6.72 3.07
CA ILE A 40 -5.85 -5.95 2.33
C ILE A 40 -5.83 -4.51 2.81
N GLY A 41 -4.64 -4.03 3.20
CA GLY A 41 -4.34 -2.61 3.30
C GLY A 41 -3.73 -2.13 1.98
N TYR A 42 -4.28 -1.07 1.40
CA TYR A 42 -3.84 -0.58 0.11
C TYR A 42 -3.43 0.90 0.17
N MET A 43 -2.22 1.17 -0.26
CA MET A 43 -1.70 2.52 -0.47
C MET A 43 -1.53 2.76 -1.98
N PRO A 44 -2.38 3.54 -2.63
CA PRO A 44 -2.23 3.88 -4.04
C PRO A 44 -1.10 4.89 -4.25
N GLN A 45 -0.48 4.88 -5.43
CA GLN A 45 0.52 5.86 -5.84
C GLN A 45 0.01 7.30 -5.71
N ILE A 46 -1.25 7.54 -6.07
CA ILE A 46 -1.95 8.82 -5.90
C ILE A 46 -3.26 8.56 -5.17
N GLY A 47 -3.32 8.93 -3.91
CA GLY A 47 -4.55 8.84 -3.11
C GLY A 47 -5.59 9.85 -3.59
N ARG A 48 -6.72 9.35 -4.07
CA ARG A 48 -7.89 10.17 -4.43
C ARG A 48 -8.97 10.02 -3.37
N TYR A 49 -9.24 11.09 -2.67
CA TYR A 49 -10.21 11.16 -1.59
C TYR A 49 -11.23 12.28 -1.87
N PRO A 50 -12.42 12.26 -1.23
CA PRO A 50 -13.36 13.37 -1.34
C PRO A 50 -12.70 14.69 -0.92
N GLU A 51 -12.59 15.62 -1.85
CA GLU A 51 -11.74 16.82 -1.69
C GLU A 51 -12.18 17.74 -0.54
N ASN A 52 -13.49 17.82 -0.27
CA ASN A 52 -14.05 18.64 0.81
C ASN A 52 -14.09 17.92 2.17
N MET A 53 -13.75 16.63 2.21
CA MET A 53 -13.70 15.86 3.45
C MET A 53 -12.47 16.23 4.27
N ARG A 54 -12.63 16.42 5.57
CA ARG A 54 -11.52 16.65 6.49
C ARG A 54 -10.79 15.34 6.78
N ILE A 55 -9.51 15.42 7.09
CA ILE A 55 -8.68 14.23 7.40
C ILE A 55 -9.34 13.39 8.50
N GLY A 56 -9.76 14.01 9.62
CA GLY A 56 -10.42 13.29 10.71
C GLY A 56 -11.72 12.60 10.27
N GLN A 57 -12.53 13.26 9.45
CA GLN A 57 -13.75 12.66 8.89
C GLN A 57 -13.45 11.45 7.99
N LEU A 58 -12.34 11.50 7.22
CA LEU A 58 -11.92 10.38 6.39
C LEU A 58 -11.55 9.16 7.24
N PHE A 59 -10.77 9.33 8.31
CA PHE A 59 -10.45 8.26 9.24
C PHE A 59 -11.70 7.70 9.93
N GLU A 60 -12.61 8.55 10.41
CA GLU A 60 -13.88 8.13 11.00
C GLU A 60 -14.74 7.35 9.99
N MET A 61 -14.85 7.83 8.77
CA MET A 61 -15.58 7.11 7.71
C MET A 61 -14.98 5.71 7.49
N MET A 62 -13.66 5.59 7.42
CA MET A 62 -13.00 4.30 7.22
C MET A 62 -13.23 3.35 8.40
N LYS A 63 -13.20 3.85 9.64
CA LYS A 63 -13.53 3.08 10.85
C LYS A 63 -15.00 2.60 10.81
N ASN A 64 -15.93 3.45 10.40
CA ASN A 64 -17.36 3.15 10.35
C ASN A 64 -17.74 2.14 9.24
N ILE A 65 -17.01 2.11 8.11
CA ILE A 65 -17.21 1.12 7.05
C ILE A 65 -16.88 -0.29 7.56
N ARG A 66 -15.89 -0.42 8.43
CA ARG A 66 -15.53 -1.71 9.04
C ARG A 66 -16.41 -1.98 10.26
N LYS A 67 -17.38 -2.88 10.10
CA LYS A 67 -18.28 -3.30 11.17
C LYS A 67 -17.53 -3.99 12.32
N GLY A 68 -18.06 -3.88 13.54
CA GLY A 68 -17.58 -4.67 14.68
C GLY A 68 -16.45 -4.03 15.50
N ASN A 69 -16.29 -2.70 15.44
CA ASN A 69 -15.29 -1.97 16.21
C ASN A 69 -13.86 -2.54 16.05
N PRO A 70 -13.30 -2.52 14.84
CA PRO A 70 -12.01 -3.13 14.55
C PRO A 70 -10.91 -2.47 15.38
N LYS A 71 -9.97 -3.27 15.86
CA LYS A 71 -8.73 -2.74 16.44
C LYS A 71 -8.00 -1.94 15.38
N VAL A 72 -7.67 -0.69 15.67
CA VAL A 72 -6.99 0.23 14.76
C VAL A 72 -5.53 0.42 15.14
N ASP A 73 -4.71 0.66 14.14
CA ASP A 73 -3.31 1.04 14.25
C ASP A 73 -3.17 2.52 13.90
N GLU A 74 -2.92 3.33 14.90
CA GLU A 74 -2.78 4.80 14.75
C GLU A 74 -1.31 5.26 14.78
N GLU A 75 -0.34 4.33 14.78
CA GLU A 75 1.09 4.62 14.86
C GLU A 75 1.54 5.63 13.81
N LEU A 76 1.15 5.46 12.54
CA LEU A 76 1.51 6.41 11.48
C LEU A 76 0.75 7.74 11.60
N ILE A 77 -0.43 7.76 12.18
CA ILE A 77 -1.16 9.01 12.47
C ILE A 77 -0.33 9.85 13.44
N ASP A 78 0.17 9.22 14.49
CA ASP A 78 0.99 9.88 15.52
C ASP A 78 2.37 10.25 14.98
N ALA A 79 3.09 9.33 14.35
CA ALA A 79 4.42 9.55 13.81
C ALA A 79 4.47 10.69 12.78
N PHE A 80 3.46 10.78 11.90
CA PHE A 80 3.30 11.87 10.94
C PHE A 80 2.62 13.11 11.53
N LYS A 81 2.22 13.07 12.81
CA LYS A 81 1.52 14.16 13.52
C LYS A 81 0.25 14.63 12.80
N LEU A 82 -0.46 13.69 12.14
CA LEU A 82 -1.65 14.01 11.35
C LEU A 82 -2.79 14.56 12.21
N TYR A 83 -2.88 14.17 13.48
CA TYR A 83 -3.87 14.66 14.42
C TYR A 83 -3.87 16.21 14.53
N LYS A 84 -2.71 16.87 14.33
CA LYS A 84 -2.59 18.34 14.35
C LYS A 84 -3.30 19.05 13.19
N ILE A 85 -3.63 18.29 12.16
CA ILE A 85 -4.23 18.80 10.93
C ILE A 85 -5.53 18.08 10.57
N PHE A 86 -6.13 17.35 11.49
CA PHE A 86 -7.37 16.59 11.26
C PHE A 86 -8.53 17.44 10.74
N ASP A 87 -8.55 18.72 11.08
CA ASP A 87 -9.57 19.67 10.60
C ASP A 87 -9.34 20.17 9.17
N LYS A 88 -8.16 19.91 8.58
CA LYS A 88 -7.88 20.36 7.22
C LYS A 88 -8.62 19.50 6.20
N PRO A 89 -9.26 20.11 5.18
CA PRO A 89 -9.87 19.39 4.09
C PRO A 89 -8.79 18.80 3.14
N MET A 90 -9.12 17.68 2.48
CA MET A 90 -8.17 16.94 1.63
C MET A 90 -7.61 17.79 0.47
N HIS A 91 -8.40 18.69 -0.11
CA HIS A 91 -7.92 19.58 -1.19
C HIS A 91 -6.83 20.56 -0.74
N ALA A 92 -6.80 20.93 0.55
CA ALA A 92 -5.82 21.88 1.09
C ALA A 92 -4.46 21.22 1.44
N LEU A 93 -4.32 19.92 1.23
CA LEU A 93 -3.10 19.19 1.56
C LEU A 93 -2.09 19.23 0.42
N SER A 94 -0.81 19.39 0.76
CA SER A 94 0.29 19.11 -0.17
C SER A 94 0.30 17.63 -0.60
N GLY A 95 0.95 17.33 -1.72
CA GLY A 95 1.11 15.95 -2.21
C GLY A 95 1.72 15.02 -1.15
N GLY A 96 2.80 15.47 -0.50
CA GLY A 96 3.46 14.69 0.55
C GLY A 96 2.58 14.47 1.79
N THR A 97 1.78 15.48 2.19
CA THR A 97 0.84 15.30 3.30
C THR A 97 -0.28 14.34 2.94
N ARG A 98 -0.79 14.40 1.70
CA ARG A 98 -1.78 13.44 1.19
C ARG A 98 -1.22 12.03 1.15
N GLN A 99 0.05 11.87 0.81
CA GLN A 99 0.75 10.58 0.81
C GLN A 99 0.87 10.01 2.24
N LYS A 100 1.17 10.86 3.26
CA LYS A 100 1.17 10.47 4.68
C LYS A 100 -0.21 9.97 5.13
N VAL A 101 -1.28 10.66 4.75
CA VAL A 101 -2.66 10.21 5.03
C VAL A 101 -2.94 8.87 4.36
N SER A 102 -2.52 8.72 3.10
CA SER A 102 -2.68 7.46 2.33
C SER A 102 -1.96 6.29 3.00
N ALA A 103 -0.73 6.50 3.46
CA ALA A 103 0.03 5.52 4.22
C ALA A 103 -0.70 5.14 5.52
N ALA A 104 -1.05 6.12 6.35
CA ALA A 104 -1.75 5.85 7.62
C ALA A 104 -3.06 5.07 7.41
N LEU A 105 -3.82 5.32 6.35
CA LEU A 105 -5.02 4.56 6.02
C LEU A 105 -4.73 3.12 5.60
N ALA A 106 -3.63 2.86 4.87
CA ALA A 106 -3.28 1.51 4.44
C ALA A 106 -2.93 0.59 5.60
N PHE A 107 -2.32 1.13 6.65
CA PHE A 107 -1.93 0.37 7.85
C PHE A 107 -3.02 0.34 8.94
N LEU A 108 -4.06 1.16 8.85
CA LEU A 108 -5.05 1.43 9.91
C LEU A 108 -5.69 0.18 10.54
N PHE A 109 -5.88 -0.91 9.79
CA PHE A 109 -6.69 -2.06 10.24
C PHE A 109 -5.89 -3.36 10.44
N HIS A 110 -4.58 -3.30 10.61
CA HIS A 110 -3.73 -4.48 10.81
C HIS A 110 -3.93 -5.58 9.75
N ALA A 111 -4.22 -5.19 8.52
CA ALA A 111 -4.45 -6.14 7.44
C ALA A 111 -3.26 -7.11 7.27
N PRO A 112 -3.48 -8.43 7.04
CA PRO A 112 -2.41 -9.39 6.86
C PRO A 112 -1.67 -9.23 5.52
N VAL A 113 -2.28 -8.54 4.56
CA VAL A 113 -1.67 -8.22 3.26
C VAL A 113 -1.63 -6.71 3.09
N LEU A 114 -0.48 -6.17 2.71
CA LEU A 114 -0.28 -4.77 2.40
C LEU A 114 0.17 -4.64 0.95
N ILE A 115 -0.54 -3.84 0.16
CA ILE A 115 -0.17 -3.50 -1.22
C ILE A 115 0.15 -2.00 -1.24
N LEU A 116 1.42 -1.68 -1.52
CA LEU A 116 1.94 -0.32 -1.45
C LEU A 116 2.48 0.07 -2.84
N ASP A 117 1.78 0.97 -3.52
CA ASP A 117 2.15 1.41 -4.86
C ASP A 117 2.99 2.70 -4.77
N GLU A 118 4.31 2.57 -4.93
CA GLU A 118 5.31 3.64 -4.82
C GLU A 118 5.21 4.43 -3.50
N PRO A 119 5.28 3.76 -2.33
CA PRO A 119 4.91 4.35 -1.05
C PRO A 119 5.78 5.53 -0.61
N THR A 120 7.03 5.60 -1.06
CA THR A 120 7.98 6.68 -0.69
C THR A 120 7.89 7.91 -1.58
N ALA A 121 7.18 7.81 -2.72
CA ALA A 121 7.10 8.90 -3.68
C ALA A 121 6.48 10.17 -3.09
N GLY A 122 7.19 11.29 -3.20
CA GLY A 122 6.71 12.60 -2.75
C GLY A 122 6.73 12.83 -1.24
N LEU A 123 7.26 11.89 -0.45
CA LEU A 123 7.52 12.07 0.96
C LEU A 123 8.84 12.82 1.20
N ASP A 124 8.92 13.56 2.29
CA ASP A 124 10.18 14.10 2.79
C ASP A 124 11.05 12.99 3.40
N PRO A 125 12.39 13.17 3.51
CA PRO A 125 13.31 12.12 3.95
C PRO A 125 12.95 11.53 5.33
N VAL A 126 12.54 12.35 6.28
CA VAL A 126 12.17 11.88 7.63
C VAL A 126 10.93 10.98 7.55
N SER A 127 9.96 11.35 6.74
CA SER A 127 8.74 10.56 6.56
C SER A 127 8.98 9.26 5.78
N VAL A 128 9.97 9.24 4.89
CA VAL A 128 10.42 8.01 4.23
C VAL A 128 10.96 7.03 5.26
N GLU A 129 11.83 7.47 6.16
CA GLU A 129 12.40 6.59 7.20
C GLU A 129 11.30 6.06 8.14
N ILE A 130 10.39 6.91 8.62
CA ILE A 130 9.25 6.47 9.44
C ILE A 130 8.44 5.39 8.73
N LEU A 131 8.15 5.57 7.45
CA LEU A 131 7.38 4.60 6.67
C LEU A 131 8.16 3.30 6.45
N LYS A 132 9.47 3.37 6.17
CA LYS A 132 10.33 2.20 6.03
C LYS A 132 10.38 1.39 7.33
N GLU A 133 10.57 2.03 8.47
CA GLU A 133 10.56 1.36 9.78
C GLU A 133 9.23 0.63 10.02
N LYS A 134 8.10 1.28 9.69
CA LYS A 134 6.78 0.66 9.78
C LYS A 134 6.65 -0.55 8.86
N ILE A 135 7.09 -0.46 7.61
CA ILE A 135 7.07 -1.57 6.65
C ILE A 135 7.92 -2.74 7.15
N ILE A 136 9.12 -2.47 7.67
CA ILE A 136 10.02 -3.50 8.23
C ILE A 136 9.38 -4.17 9.44
N HIS A 137 8.74 -3.38 10.32
CA HIS A 137 8.01 -3.93 11.47
C HIS A 137 6.91 -4.89 11.02
N GLU A 138 6.07 -4.49 10.07
CA GLU A 138 4.97 -5.32 9.54
C GLU A 138 5.48 -6.60 8.86
N LYS A 139 6.62 -6.51 8.15
CA LYS A 139 7.32 -7.68 7.59
C LYS A 139 7.73 -8.67 8.70
N ARG A 140 8.33 -8.17 9.79
CA ARG A 140 8.73 -9.00 10.94
C ARG A 140 7.54 -9.66 11.63
N MET A 141 6.37 -9.05 11.58
CA MET A 141 5.11 -9.62 12.04
C MET A 141 4.52 -10.70 11.11
N GLY A 142 5.22 -11.04 10.03
CA GLY A 142 4.84 -12.11 9.10
C GLY A 142 3.78 -11.71 8.07
N LYS A 143 3.53 -10.42 7.86
CA LYS A 143 2.59 -9.97 6.84
C LYS A 143 3.15 -10.10 5.44
N LEU A 144 2.28 -10.33 4.46
CA LEU A 144 2.63 -10.27 3.05
C LEU A 144 2.65 -8.82 2.58
N LEU A 145 3.77 -8.40 2.02
CA LEU A 145 3.97 -7.05 1.50
C LEU A 145 4.20 -7.11 -0.02
N VAL A 146 3.37 -6.43 -0.78
CA VAL A 146 3.55 -6.21 -2.23
C VAL A 146 3.86 -4.73 -2.42
N ILE A 147 5.09 -4.43 -2.83
CA ILE A 147 5.57 -3.05 -2.93
C ILE A 147 6.03 -2.81 -4.37
N THR A 148 5.58 -1.72 -4.98
CA THR A 148 6.18 -1.24 -6.22
C THR A 148 7.14 -0.09 -5.92
N SER A 149 8.26 -0.06 -6.60
CA SER A 149 9.21 1.05 -6.54
C SER A 149 9.92 1.22 -7.87
N HIS A 150 10.38 2.43 -8.14
CA HIS A 150 11.33 2.71 -9.21
C HIS A 150 12.77 2.75 -8.70
N ILE A 151 12.96 2.78 -7.38
CA ILE A 151 14.26 2.92 -6.72
C ILE A 151 14.55 1.60 -6.00
N LEU A 152 15.47 0.81 -6.54
CA LEU A 152 15.83 -0.50 -5.98
C LEU A 152 16.43 -0.37 -4.58
N SER A 153 17.28 0.63 -4.34
CA SER A 153 17.90 0.84 -3.02
C SER A 153 16.89 1.05 -1.89
N ASP A 154 15.70 1.54 -2.18
CA ASP A 154 14.65 1.69 -1.17
C ASP A 154 14.08 0.36 -0.68
N LEU A 155 14.31 -0.72 -1.44
CA LEU A 155 13.75 -2.05 -1.18
C LEU A 155 14.78 -3.08 -0.71
N ASP A 156 16.08 -2.77 -0.76
CA ASP A 156 17.16 -3.74 -0.49
C ASP A 156 17.06 -4.40 0.90
N GLU A 157 16.56 -3.67 1.91
CA GLU A 157 16.36 -4.19 3.26
C GLU A 157 14.96 -4.80 3.48
N ILE A 158 14.02 -4.45 2.61
CA ILE A 158 12.61 -4.79 2.77
C ILE A 158 12.23 -6.02 1.95
N ALA A 159 12.66 -6.07 0.69
CA ALA A 159 12.26 -7.11 -0.24
C ALA A 159 12.96 -8.45 0.02
N THR A 160 12.22 -9.54 -0.14
CA THR A 160 12.74 -10.93 -0.17
C THR A 160 12.75 -11.49 -1.57
N GLU A 161 11.76 -11.07 -2.37
CA GLU A 161 11.60 -11.47 -3.77
C GLU A 161 11.41 -10.24 -4.64
N MET A 162 11.88 -10.32 -5.86
CA MET A 162 11.72 -9.28 -6.86
C MET A 162 11.04 -9.83 -8.12
N VAL A 163 10.05 -9.09 -8.60
CA VAL A 163 9.39 -9.33 -9.89
C VAL A 163 9.66 -8.12 -10.79
N TYR A 164 10.41 -8.33 -11.87
CA TYR A 164 10.67 -7.31 -12.86
C TYR A 164 9.66 -7.40 -14.00
N MET A 165 8.97 -6.29 -14.27
CA MET A 165 7.96 -6.19 -15.32
C MET A 165 8.37 -5.17 -16.38
N PHE A 166 8.25 -5.55 -17.64
CA PHE A 166 8.49 -4.70 -18.80
C PHE A 166 7.42 -4.94 -19.86
N GLU A 167 6.83 -3.88 -20.42
CA GLU A 167 5.78 -3.94 -21.43
C GLU A 167 4.63 -4.92 -21.11
N GLY A 168 4.17 -4.93 -19.86
CA GLY A 168 3.07 -5.79 -19.40
C GLY A 168 3.43 -7.26 -19.20
N ARG A 169 4.70 -7.63 -19.29
CA ARG A 169 5.19 -9.00 -19.12
C ARG A 169 6.13 -9.10 -17.94
N VAL A 170 6.06 -10.20 -17.21
CA VAL A 170 7.08 -10.58 -16.23
C VAL A 170 8.31 -11.05 -16.99
N GLN A 171 9.40 -10.34 -16.87
CA GLN A 171 10.68 -10.69 -17.49
C GLN A 171 11.53 -11.54 -16.55
N TYR A 172 11.40 -11.28 -15.25
CA TYR A 172 12.24 -11.88 -14.24
C TYR A 172 11.48 -11.98 -12.91
N SER A 173 11.65 -13.10 -12.20
CA SER A 173 11.11 -13.31 -10.87
C SER A 173 12.07 -14.19 -10.08
N ASN A 174 12.73 -13.64 -9.05
CA ASN A 174 13.70 -14.35 -8.24
C ASN A 174 13.80 -13.76 -6.83
N SER A 175 14.44 -14.53 -5.94
CA SER A 175 14.81 -14.01 -4.61
C SER A 175 15.93 -12.95 -4.74
N ILE A 176 15.92 -11.97 -3.84
CA ILE A 176 16.99 -10.96 -3.76
C ILE A 176 18.35 -11.61 -3.48
N GLU A 177 18.37 -12.71 -2.71
CA GLU A 177 19.61 -13.45 -2.45
C GLU A 177 20.24 -14.03 -3.72
N THR A 178 19.40 -14.57 -4.62
CA THR A 178 19.86 -15.10 -5.91
C THR A 178 20.47 -13.98 -6.76
N LEU A 179 19.80 -12.83 -6.81
CA LEU A 179 20.29 -11.66 -7.55
C LEU A 179 21.66 -11.17 -7.04
N LYS A 180 21.84 -11.09 -5.73
CA LYS A 180 23.10 -10.65 -5.11
C LYS A 180 24.27 -11.62 -5.35
N ARG A 181 24.01 -12.87 -5.73
CA ARG A 181 25.04 -13.86 -6.07
C ARG A 181 25.47 -13.84 -7.54
N GLU A 182 24.59 -13.33 -8.40
CA GLU A 182 24.82 -13.27 -9.86
C GLU A 182 25.44 -11.92 -10.31
N THR A 183 25.57 -10.95 -9.38
CA THR A 183 26.20 -9.64 -9.60
C THR A 183 27.57 -9.58 -8.95
#